data_af019b1d3af88f14b4143472f66f9338
#
_entry.id   af019b1d3af88f14b4143472f66f9338
#
_cell.length_a   1.000
_cell.length_b   1.000
_cell.length_c   1.000
_cell.angle_alpha   90.00
_cell.angle_beta   90.00
_cell.angle_gamma   90.00
#
_symmetry.space_group_name_H-M   'P 1'
#
loop_
_entity.id
_entity.type
_entity.pdbx_description
1 polymer ?
#
loop_
_entity_poly.entity_id
_entity_poly.type
_entity_poly.pdbx_seq_one_letter_code
_entity_poly.pdbx_strand_id
1 'polypeptide(L)'
;MDGQRLTDEHWMKLALAEAKAAAELGEVPVGAVLVKDNLLLSTGRNTTVGCSDPAGHAEINALRAGALVLGNYRLTECTLYVTLEPCAMCCGAILNARLGRLVFGAAEPKTGAVGSVVNLLESHQLNHHTSVSSGVLARECAAVLGDFFLNRRFQSKKNKKFPLRDDALRTPEHAFVAVPDFSHQSSYISDLPSLDGLRMHYVDSGPEENKSAWLCLH
;
A
#
# COMPACT_ATOMS: atom_id res chain seq x y z
N MET A 1 28.43 25.34 -15.38
CA MET A 1 27.84 25.04 -14.07
C MET A 1 27.66 23.54 -14.02
N ASP A 2 28.55 22.84 -13.30
CA ASP A 2 28.42 21.40 -13.10
C ASP A 2 27.17 21.15 -12.22
N GLY A 3 26.07 20.83 -12.88
CA GLY A 3 24.87 20.39 -12.19
C GLY A 3 25.14 19.07 -11.51
N GLN A 4 25.23 19.07 -10.18
CA GLN A 4 25.41 17.87 -9.38
C GLN A 4 24.34 16.85 -9.79
N ARG A 5 24.78 15.69 -10.29
CA ARG A 5 23.87 14.60 -10.68
C ARG A 5 23.13 14.12 -9.42
N LEU A 6 21.81 14.22 -9.40
CA LEU A 6 20.98 13.77 -8.30
C LEU A 6 21.06 12.23 -8.19
N THR A 7 21.00 11.74 -6.96
CA THR A 7 21.14 10.30 -6.67
C THR A 7 19.85 9.54 -6.89
N ASP A 8 19.91 8.23 -7.05
CA ASP A 8 18.73 7.36 -7.12
C ASP A 8 17.85 7.50 -5.87
N GLU A 9 18.45 7.71 -4.70
CA GLU A 9 17.69 7.96 -3.48
C GLU A 9 16.88 9.27 -3.52
N HIS A 10 17.41 10.32 -4.16
CA HIS A 10 16.69 11.57 -4.33
C HIS A 10 15.38 11.33 -5.11
N TRP A 11 15.47 10.64 -6.24
CA TRP A 11 14.32 10.33 -7.07
C TRP A 11 13.35 9.36 -6.40
N MET A 12 13.86 8.37 -5.67
CA MET A 12 13.03 7.46 -4.92
C MET A 12 12.26 8.17 -3.79
N LYS A 13 12.81 9.21 -3.16
CA LYS A 13 12.08 10.04 -2.19
C LYS A 13 10.89 10.77 -2.81
N LEU A 14 11.02 11.22 -4.07
CA LEU A 14 9.90 11.80 -4.81
C LEU A 14 8.83 10.73 -5.13
N ALA A 15 9.24 9.55 -5.55
CA ALA A 15 8.33 8.42 -5.73
C ALA A 15 7.60 8.04 -4.43
N LEU A 16 8.30 8.07 -3.28
CA LEU A 16 7.71 7.85 -1.97
C LEU A 16 6.68 8.93 -1.59
N ALA A 17 6.88 10.19 -1.99
CA ALA A 17 5.90 11.25 -1.79
C ALA A 17 4.61 10.97 -2.57
N GLU A 18 4.71 10.50 -3.82
CA GLU A 18 3.57 10.06 -4.63
C GLU A 18 2.86 8.85 -4.01
N ALA A 19 3.62 7.89 -3.46
CA ALA A 19 3.03 6.73 -2.75
C ALA A 19 2.22 7.16 -1.51
N LYS A 20 2.73 8.10 -0.71
CA LYS A 20 2.00 8.65 0.44
C LYS A 20 0.74 9.37 0.02
N ALA A 21 0.80 10.17 -1.04
CA ALA A 21 -0.37 10.84 -1.59
C ALA A 21 -1.42 9.84 -2.14
N ALA A 22 -1.01 8.70 -2.69
CA ALA A 22 -1.92 7.60 -3.03
C ALA A 22 -2.63 7.05 -1.79
N ALA A 23 -1.90 6.81 -0.69
CA ALA A 23 -2.47 6.32 0.57
C ALA A 23 -3.54 7.27 1.14
N GLU A 24 -3.31 8.58 1.09
CA GLU A 24 -4.27 9.60 1.54
C GLU A 24 -5.58 9.56 0.76
N LEU A 25 -5.52 9.16 -0.52
CA LEU A 25 -6.70 8.95 -1.38
C LEU A 25 -7.33 7.56 -1.23
N GLY A 26 -6.81 6.72 -0.33
CA GLY A 26 -7.30 5.35 -0.13
C GLY A 26 -6.82 4.33 -1.17
N GLU A 27 -5.88 4.71 -2.02
CA GLU A 27 -5.22 3.82 -2.98
C GLU A 27 -4.09 3.02 -2.35
N VAL A 28 -3.75 1.88 -2.95
CA VAL A 28 -2.53 1.16 -2.55
C VAL A 28 -1.32 2.07 -2.78
N PRO A 29 -0.47 2.30 -1.76
CA PRO A 29 0.56 3.33 -1.78
C PRO A 29 1.76 2.94 -2.64
N VAL A 30 1.59 3.06 -3.94
CA VAL A 30 2.67 2.96 -4.92
C VAL A 30 2.80 4.30 -5.64
N GLY A 31 4.02 4.77 -5.75
CA GLY A 31 4.36 6.00 -6.44
C GLY A 31 5.54 5.79 -7.38
N ALA A 32 5.55 6.52 -8.47
CA ALA A 32 6.58 6.47 -9.49
C ALA A 32 6.94 7.87 -9.99
N VAL A 33 8.18 8.04 -10.42
CA VAL A 33 8.65 9.24 -11.13
C VAL A 33 9.46 8.85 -12.35
N LEU A 34 9.26 9.57 -13.43
CA LEU A 34 10.03 9.41 -14.67
C LEU A 34 11.02 10.56 -14.81
N VAL A 35 12.27 10.23 -15.08
CA VAL A 35 13.40 11.16 -15.13
C VAL A 35 14.15 11.02 -16.44
N LYS A 36 14.52 12.13 -17.04
CA LYS A 36 15.44 12.21 -18.19
C LYS A 36 16.46 13.33 -17.95
N ASP A 37 17.72 13.09 -18.25
CA ASP A 37 18.81 14.07 -18.15
C ASP A 37 18.86 14.79 -16.79
N ASN A 38 18.64 14.03 -15.70
CA ASN A 38 18.55 14.57 -14.34
C ASN A 38 17.43 15.61 -14.12
N LEU A 39 16.37 15.54 -14.94
CA LEU A 39 15.18 16.35 -14.82
C LEU A 39 13.94 15.48 -14.61
N LEU A 40 13.08 15.89 -13.69
CA LEU A 40 11.77 15.25 -13.48
C LEU A 40 10.87 15.53 -14.68
N LEU A 41 10.44 14.49 -15.40
CA LEU A 41 9.50 14.62 -16.52
C LEU A 41 8.05 14.47 -16.07
N SER A 42 7.79 13.46 -15.22
CA SER A 42 6.43 13.17 -14.78
C SER A 42 6.44 12.41 -13.48
N THR A 43 5.31 12.42 -12.80
CA THR A 43 5.02 11.61 -11.64
C THR A 43 3.79 10.72 -11.90
N GLY A 44 3.65 9.66 -11.12
CA GLY A 44 2.51 8.77 -11.15
C GLY A 44 2.27 8.16 -9.77
N ARG A 45 1.02 7.93 -9.48
CA ARG A 45 0.57 7.18 -8.28
C ARG A 45 -0.54 6.22 -8.68
N ASN A 46 -0.80 5.23 -7.86
CA ASN A 46 -1.95 4.36 -8.08
C ASN A 46 -3.24 5.18 -8.04
N THR A 47 -4.16 4.85 -8.96
CA THR A 47 -5.50 5.45 -9.11
C THR A 47 -6.55 4.40 -9.44
N THR A 48 -6.28 3.14 -9.11
CA THR A 48 -7.10 1.98 -9.48
C THR A 48 -8.51 2.07 -8.93
N VAL A 49 -8.66 2.45 -7.67
CA VAL A 49 -9.97 2.54 -7.00
C VAL A 49 -10.69 3.83 -7.40
N GLY A 50 -10.03 4.97 -7.30
CA GLY A 50 -10.62 6.27 -7.54
C GLY A 50 -11.06 6.48 -8.99
N CYS A 51 -10.32 5.92 -9.95
CA CYS A 51 -10.65 6.00 -11.38
C CYS A 51 -11.39 4.77 -11.92
N SER A 52 -11.60 3.72 -11.08
CA SER A 52 -12.11 2.42 -11.54
C SER A 52 -11.31 1.87 -12.74
N ASP A 53 -10.00 2.10 -12.74
CA ASP A 53 -9.09 1.69 -13.81
C ASP A 53 -8.19 0.54 -13.35
N PRO A 54 -8.38 -0.71 -13.83
CA PRO A 54 -7.54 -1.85 -13.46
C PRO A 54 -6.08 -1.68 -13.89
N ALA A 55 -5.78 -0.78 -14.81
CA ALA A 55 -4.44 -0.47 -15.28
C ALA A 55 -3.87 0.81 -14.63
N GLY A 56 -4.58 1.45 -13.71
CA GLY A 56 -4.21 2.70 -13.06
C GLY A 56 -3.06 2.57 -12.05
N HIS A 57 -2.00 1.84 -12.40
CA HIS A 57 -0.80 1.71 -11.59
C HIS A 57 0.12 2.93 -11.73
N ALA A 58 0.91 3.20 -10.70
CA ALA A 58 1.82 4.34 -10.64
C ALA A 58 2.75 4.41 -11.85
N GLU A 59 3.31 3.27 -12.24
CA GLU A 59 4.22 3.15 -13.39
C GLU A 59 3.50 3.54 -14.68
N ILE A 60 2.30 3.01 -14.91
CA ILE A 60 1.51 3.29 -16.11
C ILE A 60 1.20 4.79 -16.19
N ASN A 61 0.78 5.39 -15.07
CA ASN A 61 0.46 6.80 -14.99
C ASN A 61 1.69 7.68 -15.26
N ALA A 62 2.85 7.35 -14.67
CA ALA A 62 4.10 8.07 -14.92
C ALA A 62 4.57 7.94 -16.38
N LEU A 63 4.53 6.72 -16.96
CA LEU A 63 4.94 6.49 -18.35
C LEU A 63 4.04 7.26 -19.33
N ARG A 64 2.71 7.21 -19.14
CA ARG A 64 1.74 7.96 -19.98
C ARG A 64 1.98 9.46 -19.93
N ALA A 65 2.11 10.02 -18.72
CA ALA A 65 2.35 11.44 -18.54
C ALA A 65 3.69 11.88 -19.15
N GLY A 66 4.76 11.12 -18.93
CA GLY A 66 6.08 11.42 -19.49
C GLY A 66 6.11 11.31 -21.02
N ALA A 67 5.42 10.34 -21.60
CA ALA A 67 5.28 10.22 -23.05
C ALA A 67 4.60 11.44 -23.67
N LEU A 68 3.57 11.98 -23.01
CA LEU A 68 2.92 13.22 -23.43
C LEU A 68 3.87 14.43 -23.35
N VAL A 69 4.62 14.55 -22.26
CA VAL A 69 5.61 15.65 -22.09
C VAL A 69 6.67 15.61 -23.17
N LEU A 70 7.15 14.41 -23.54
CA LEU A 70 8.19 14.25 -24.57
C LEU A 70 7.61 14.25 -26.01
N GLY A 71 6.30 14.16 -26.17
CA GLY A 71 5.67 13.99 -27.50
C GLY A 71 6.10 12.69 -28.17
N ASN A 72 6.54 11.67 -27.41
CA ASN A 72 7.05 10.41 -27.92
C ASN A 72 6.72 9.27 -26.94
N TYR A 73 6.17 8.17 -27.46
CA TYR A 73 5.89 6.98 -26.65
C TYR A 73 7.18 6.20 -26.28
N ARG A 74 8.29 6.43 -26.98
CA ARG A 74 9.56 5.77 -26.69
C ARG A 74 10.35 6.59 -25.67
N LEU A 75 10.66 5.96 -24.54
CA LEU A 75 11.30 6.56 -23.37
C LEU A 75 12.74 6.01 -23.17
N THR A 76 13.46 5.82 -24.25
CA THR A 76 14.76 5.11 -24.30
C THR A 76 15.83 5.70 -23.39
N GLU A 77 15.83 7.03 -23.21
CA GLU A 77 16.81 7.74 -22.39
C GLU A 77 16.26 8.09 -20.99
N CYS A 78 15.10 7.54 -20.63
CA CYS A 78 14.46 7.81 -19.37
C CYS A 78 14.77 6.74 -18.33
N THR A 79 14.74 7.15 -17.06
CA THR A 79 14.77 6.28 -15.90
C THR A 79 13.43 6.38 -15.16
N LEU A 80 12.80 5.25 -14.90
CA LEU A 80 11.61 5.16 -14.05
C LEU A 80 12.04 4.72 -12.65
N TYR A 81 11.66 5.49 -11.66
CA TYR A 81 11.78 5.14 -10.24
C TYR A 81 10.41 4.78 -9.72
N VAL A 82 10.27 3.66 -9.04
CA VAL A 82 9.00 3.20 -8.47
C VAL A 82 9.22 2.57 -7.10
N THR A 83 8.30 2.82 -6.17
CA THR A 83 8.47 2.38 -4.78
C THR A 83 8.34 0.87 -4.59
N LEU A 84 7.67 0.17 -5.51
CA LEU A 84 7.41 -1.27 -5.47
C LEU A 84 7.86 -1.93 -6.77
N GLU A 85 8.34 -3.17 -6.68
CA GLU A 85 8.67 -3.98 -7.85
C GLU A 85 7.49 -4.07 -8.82
N PRO A 86 7.67 -3.73 -10.12
CA PRO A 86 6.60 -3.74 -11.10
C PRO A 86 6.01 -5.14 -11.35
N CYS A 87 4.70 -5.19 -11.51
CA CYS A 87 3.99 -6.40 -11.93
C CYS A 87 4.15 -6.66 -13.44
N ALA A 88 3.65 -7.80 -13.94
CA ALA A 88 3.77 -8.18 -15.35
C ALA A 88 3.16 -7.16 -16.32
N MET A 89 2.03 -6.55 -15.98
CA MET A 89 1.38 -5.50 -16.78
C MET A 89 2.31 -4.28 -16.92
N CYS A 90 2.88 -3.81 -15.81
CA CYS A 90 3.79 -2.66 -15.81
C CYS A 90 5.10 -2.97 -16.53
N CYS A 91 5.65 -4.17 -16.38
CA CYS A 91 6.81 -4.63 -17.15
C CYS A 91 6.52 -4.62 -18.66
N GLY A 92 5.33 -5.09 -19.08
CA GLY A 92 4.89 -5.01 -20.47
C GLY A 92 4.85 -3.57 -21.00
N ALA A 93 4.35 -2.62 -20.20
CA ALA A 93 4.35 -1.21 -20.57
C ALA A 93 5.75 -0.61 -20.63
N ILE A 94 6.65 -0.94 -19.69
CA ILE A 94 8.06 -0.55 -19.67
C ILE A 94 8.77 -1.00 -20.94
N LEU A 95 8.57 -2.26 -21.33
CA LEU A 95 9.15 -2.82 -22.56
C LEU A 95 8.60 -2.14 -23.82
N ASN A 96 7.28 -1.90 -23.89
CA ASN A 96 6.67 -1.20 -25.03
C ASN A 96 7.13 0.25 -25.13
N ALA A 97 7.31 0.93 -24.00
CA ALA A 97 7.88 2.27 -23.95
C ALA A 97 9.39 2.31 -24.25
N ARG A 98 10.05 1.16 -24.37
CA ARG A 98 11.49 1.04 -24.52
C ARG A 98 12.27 1.83 -23.48
N LEU A 99 11.84 1.72 -22.22
CA LEU A 99 12.47 2.44 -21.11
C LEU A 99 13.94 2.06 -20.98
N GLY A 100 14.82 3.05 -20.83
CA GLY A 100 16.26 2.81 -20.69
C GLY A 100 16.65 2.17 -19.37
N ARG A 101 16.08 2.66 -18.26
CA ARG A 101 16.41 2.17 -16.92
C ARG A 101 15.19 2.15 -15.99
N LEU A 102 15.10 1.09 -15.20
CA LEU A 102 14.15 0.93 -14.10
C LEU A 102 14.90 0.88 -12.76
N VAL A 103 14.42 1.63 -11.77
CA VAL A 103 14.90 1.56 -10.38
C VAL A 103 13.69 1.33 -9.48
N PHE A 104 13.70 0.26 -8.69
CA PHE A 104 12.62 0.03 -7.75
C PHE A 104 13.10 -0.12 -6.31
N GLY A 105 12.18 0.20 -5.36
CA GLY A 105 12.45 0.16 -3.94
C GLY A 105 12.25 -1.24 -3.36
N ALA A 106 11.05 -1.56 -2.93
CA ALA A 106 10.71 -2.82 -2.29
C ALA A 106 10.40 -3.92 -3.31
N ALA A 107 10.78 -5.17 -2.99
CA ALA A 107 10.37 -6.36 -3.73
C ALA A 107 8.88 -6.68 -3.50
N GLU A 108 8.22 -7.29 -4.51
CA GLU A 108 6.83 -7.73 -4.43
C GLU A 108 6.73 -9.25 -4.60
N PRO A 109 6.66 -10.00 -3.48
CA PRO A 109 6.76 -11.46 -3.51
C PRO A 109 5.54 -12.17 -4.11
N LYS A 110 4.43 -11.46 -4.38
CA LYS A 110 3.19 -12.07 -4.89
C LYS A 110 2.97 -11.86 -6.38
N THR A 111 3.34 -10.69 -6.88
CA THR A 111 3.05 -10.29 -8.28
C THR A 111 4.22 -9.63 -8.98
N GLY A 112 5.38 -9.51 -8.31
CA GLY A 112 6.57 -8.89 -8.87
C GLY A 112 7.10 -9.63 -10.09
N ALA A 113 7.41 -8.88 -11.15
CA ALA A 113 7.81 -9.45 -12.42
C ALA A 113 9.21 -9.03 -12.88
N VAL A 114 10.05 -8.63 -11.93
CA VAL A 114 11.45 -8.22 -12.12
C VAL A 114 12.40 -9.06 -11.25
N GLY A 115 11.97 -10.27 -10.90
CA GLY A 115 12.79 -11.25 -10.17
C GLY A 115 12.09 -11.92 -8.99
N SER A 116 11.05 -11.34 -8.39
CA SER A 116 10.41 -11.95 -7.22
C SER A 116 9.54 -13.18 -7.57
N VAL A 117 8.73 -13.12 -8.62
CA VAL A 117 7.87 -14.23 -9.06
C VAL A 117 8.28 -14.72 -10.45
N VAL A 118 8.41 -13.79 -11.38
CA VAL A 118 8.93 -14.01 -12.72
C VAL A 118 9.92 -12.89 -13.05
N ASN A 119 10.74 -13.06 -14.09
CA ASN A 119 11.64 -12.00 -14.56
C ASN A 119 11.42 -11.74 -16.05
N LEU A 120 10.54 -10.79 -16.36
CA LEU A 120 10.21 -10.43 -17.73
C LEU A 120 11.28 -9.56 -18.38
N LEU A 121 11.98 -8.72 -17.62
CA LEU A 121 12.95 -7.78 -18.16
C LEU A 121 14.30 -8.45 -18.53
N GLU A 122 14.58 -9.65 -18.02
CA GLU A 122 15.74 -10.46 -18.39
C GLU A 122 15.48 -11.42 -19.56
N SER A 123 14.26 -11.47 -20.08
CA SER A 123 13.92 -12.37 -21.19
C SER A 123 14.66 -11.96 -22.47
N HIS A 124 15.66 -12.72 -22.87
CA HIS A 124 16.45 -12.49 -24.08
C HIS A 124 15.64 -12.55 -25.38
N GLN A 125 14.43 -13.12 -25.34
CA GLN A 125 13.55 -13.24 -26.50
C GLN A 125 12.79 -11.94 -26.80
N LEU A 126 12.76 -10.99 -25.86
CA LEU A 126 12.09 -9.72 -26.04
C LEU A 126 12.99 -8.71 -26.76
N ASN A 127 12.37 -7.87 -27.59
CA ASN A 127 13.07 -6.94 -28.49
C ASN A 127 13.74 -5.75 -27.77
N HIS A 128 13.47 -5.56 -26.48
CA HIS A 128 14.04 -4.47 -25.70
C HIS A 128 14.51 -4.95 -24.34
N HIS A 129 15.62 -4.42 -23.90
CA HIS A 129 16.23 -4.73 -22.61
C HIS A 129 16.34 -3.44 -21.80
N THR A 130 15.68 -3.41 -20.65
CA THR A 130 15.71 -2.33 -19.69
C THR A 130 16.75 -2.64 -18.62
N SER A 131 17.69 -1.74 -18.33
CA SER A 131 18.60 -1.94 -17.19
C SER A 131 17.84 -1.80 -15.87
N VAL A 132 18.15 -2.65 -14.89
CA VAL A 132 17.43 -2.71 -13.63
C VAL A 132 18.36 -2.46 -12.45
N SER A 133 17.88 -1.67 -11.49
CA SER A 133 18.47 -1.52 -10.15
C SER A 133 17.37 -1.70 -9.11
N SER A 134 17.64 -2.46 -8.06
CA SER A 134 16.64 -2.76 -7.01
C SER A 134 17.14 -2.34 -5.63
N GLY A 135 16.23 -2.23 -4.67
CA GLY A 135 16.56 -2.06 -3.26
C GLY A 135 16.82 -0.62 -2.82
N VAL A 136 16.59 0.37 -3.68
CA VAL A 136 16.78 1.79 -3.33
C VAL A 136 15.70 2.24 -2.35
N LEU A 137 16.09 2.59 -1.11
CA LEU A 137 15.17 2.89 0.01
C LEU A 137 14.12 1.79 0.23
N ALA A 138 14.52 0.52 0.09
CA ALA A 138 13.60 -0.63 0.14
C ALA A 138 12.81 -0.70 1.45
N ARG A 139 13.44 -0.37 2.59
CA ARG A 139 12.79 -0.41 3.91
C ARG A 139 11.70 0.64 4.03
N GLU A 140 11.97 1.85 3.59
CA GLU A 140 11.01 2.97 3.59
C GLU A 140 9.84 2.68 2.65
N CYS A 141 10.12 2.14 1.47
CA CYS A 141 9.10 1.73 0.50
C CYS A 141 8.19 0.62 1.06
N ALA A 142 8.78 -0.41 1.66
CA ALA A 142 8.02 -1.50 2.27
C ALA A 142 7.19 -1.02 3.49
N ALA A 143 7.72 -0.08 4.28
CA ALA A 143 7.02 0.47 5.46
C ALA A 143 5.73 1.18 5.07
N VAL A 144 5.75 2.05 4.06
CA VAL A 144 4.55 2.77 3.60
C VAL A 144 3.45 1.80 3.17
N LEU A 145 3.82 0.73 2.47
CA LEU A 145 2.87 -0.32 2.04
C LEU A 145 2.35 -1.13 3.23
N GLY A 146 3.24 -1.51 4.15
CA GLY A 146 2.91 -2.28 5.36
C GLY A 146 1.93 -1.55 6.26
N ASP A 147 2.19 -0.27 6.56
CA ASP A 147 1.36 0.59 7.40
C ASP A 147 -0.05 0.77 6.81
N PHE A 148 -0.15 0.96 5.50
CA PHE A 148 -1.44 1.05 4.82
C PHE A 148 -2.28 -0.21 4.99
N PHE A 149 -1.72 -1.40 4.76
CA PHE A 149 -2.46 -2.64 4.91
C PHE A 149 -2.77 -2.98 6.38
N LEU A 150 -1.91 -2.60 7.32
CA LEU A 150 -2.21 -2.69 8.74
C LEU A 150 -3.43 -1.85 9.09
N ASN A 151 -3.44 -0.58 8.72
CA ASN A 151 -4.54 0.33 8.97
C ASN A 151 -5.86 -0.15 8.32
N ARG A 152 -5.80 -0.65 7.08
CA ARG A 152 -6.97 -1.24 6.39
C ARG A 152 -7.54 -2.43 7.15
N ARG A 153 -6.69 -3.31 7.66
CA ARG A 153 -7.11 -4.46 8.48
C ARG A 153 -7.77 -4.04 9.78
N PHE A 154 -7.21 -3.05 10.46
CA PHE A 154 -7.83 -2.49 11.67
C PHE A 154 -9.20 -1.89 11.40
N GLN A 155 -9.33 -1.09 10.35
CA GLN A 155 -10.63 -0.50 9.96
C GLN A 155 -11.64 -1.56 9.52
N SER A 156 -11.20 -2.57 8.77
CA SER A 156 -12.07 -3.69 8.35
C SER A 156 -12.57 -4.51 9.54
N LYS A 157 -11.73 -4.72 10.56
CA LYS A 157 -12.15 -5.38 11.80
C LYS A 157 -13.14 -4.54 12.58
N LYS A 158 -12.93 -3.23 12.67
CA LYS A 158 -13.85 -2.29 13.33
C LYS A 158 -15.23 -2.23 12.65
N ASN A 159 -15.26 -2.40 11.33
CA ASN A 159 -16.49 -2.34 10.52
C ASN A 159 -17.18 -3.69 10.31
N LYS A 160 -16.54 -4.81 10.64
CA LYS A 160 -17.21 -6.12 10.71
C LYS A 160 -18.10 -6.15 11.95
N LYS A 161 -19.28 -5.57 11.84
CA LYS A 161 -20.41 -5.98 12.67
C LYS A 161 -20.75 -7.41 12.24
N PHE A 162 -20.28 -8.42 12.96
CA PHE A 162 -20.84 -9.75 12.80
C PHE A 162 -22.35 -9.62 13.06
N PRO A 163 -23.19 -10.13 12.14
CA PRO A 163 -24.62 -10.13 12.42
C PRO A 163 -24.81 -10.89 13.72
N LEU A 164 -25.36 -10.18 14.70
CA LEU A 164 -25.63 -10.76 16.00
C LEU A 164 -26.72 -11.83 15.82
N ARG A 165 -26.53 -13.00 16.41
CA ARG A 165 -27.51 -14.10 16.34
C ARG A 165 -28.87 -13.66 16.84
N ASP A 166 -29.93 -13.86 16.06
CA ASP A 166 -31.27 -13.47 16.40
C ASP A 166 -31.88 -14.37 17.51
N ASP A 167 -31.33 -15.59 17.66
CA ASP A 167 -31.73 -16.56 18.67
C ASP A 167 -31.04 -16.38 20.04
N ALA A 168 -30.13 -15.42 20.17
CA ALA A 168 -29.46 -15.15 21.44
C ALA A 168 -30.25 -14.12 22.28
N LEU A 169 -30.64 -14.53 23.48
CA LEU A 169 -31.19 -13.61 24.48
C LEU A 169 -30.15 -12.58 24.89
N ARG A 170 -30.54 -11.32 24.93
CA ARG A 170 -29.63 -10.20 25.24
C ARG A 170 -30.26 -9.29 26.28
N THR A 171 -29.42 -8.88 27.20
CA THR A 171 -29.78 -7.77 28.08
C THR A 171 -29.74 -6.47 27.27
N PRO A 172 -30.84 -5.71 27.19
CA PRO A 172 -30.86 -4.42 26.52
C PRO A 172 -29.81 -3.47 27.12
N GLU A 173 -29.15 -2.66 26.30
CA GLU A 173 -28.08 -1.76 26.77
C GLU A 173 -28.54 -0.79 27.86
N HIS A 174 -29.79 -0.32 27.79
CA HIS A 174 -30.38 0.56 28.82
C HIS A 174 -30.48 -0.09 30.21
N ALA A 175 -30.54 -1.44 30.29
CA ALA A 175 -30.57 -2.15 31.55
C ALA A 175 -29.26 -2.06 32.34
N PHE A 176 -28.14 -1.83 31.66
CA PHE A 176 -26.84 -1.63 32.31
C PHE A 176 -26.69 -0.22 32.89
N VAL A 177 -27.38 0.77 32.31
CA VAL A 177 -27.34 2.16 32.78
C VAL A 177 -28.02 2.32 34.13
N ALA A 178 -28.97 1.42 34.46
CA ALA A 178 -29.78 1.46 35.70
C ALA A 178 -29.15 0.67 36.85
N VAL A 179 -27.96 0.07 36.70
CA VAL A 179 -27.31 -0.68 37.77
C VAL A 179 -26.62 0.30 38.73
N PRO A 180 -27.07 0.38 40.01
CA PRO A 180 -26.38 1.22 40.99
C PRO A 180 -24.90 0.81 41.15
N ASP A 181 -24.03 1.78 41.29
CA ASP A 181 -22.61 1.59 41.53
C ASP A 181 -21.80 0.96 40.35
N PHE A 182 -22.39 0.80 39.15
CA PHE A 182 -21.69 0.37 37.98
C PHE A 182 -21.11 1.58 37.22
N SER A 183 -19.93 2.03 37.68
CA SER A 183 -19.26 3.22 37.12
C SER A 183 -18.33 2.94 35.93
N HIS A 184 -18.26 1.69 35.49
CA HIS A 184 -17.34 1.28 34.43
C HIS A 184 -17.97 1.37 33.05
N GLN A 185 -17.17 1.83 32.08
CA GLN A 185 -17.58 1.84 30.68
C GLN A 185 -17.66 0.41 30.14
N SER A 186 -18.83 0.05 29.62
CA SER A 186 -19.04 -1.27 28.99
C SER A 186 -18.30 -1.39 27.68
N SER A 187 -17.51 -2.41 27.55
CA SER A 187 -16.83 -2.78 26.31
C SER A 187 -17.28 -4.15 25.83
N TYR A 188 -17.21 -4.37 24.51
CA TYR A 188 -17.72 -5.61 23.92
C TYR A 188 -16.73 -6.17 22.90
N ILE A 189 -16.56 -7.49 22.93
CA ILE A 189 -15.86 -8.26 21.90
C ILE A 189 -16.91 -9.06 21.15
N SER A 190 -16.97 -8.90 19.83
CA SER A 190 -17.91 -9.62 18.96
C SER A 190 -17.21 -10.25 17.74
N ASP A 191 -15.90 -10.10 17.63
CA ASP A 191 -15.10 -10.47 16.47
C ASP A 191 -14.25 -11.74 16.68
N LEU A 192 -14.46 -12.45 17.80
CA LEU A 192 -13.80 -13.74 18.03
C LEU A 192 -14.57 -14.86 17.32
N PRO A 193 -13.91 -15.66 16.48
CA PRO A 193 -14.54 -16.80 15.80
C PRO A 193 -15.21 -17.79 16.77
N SER A 194 -14.65 -17.96 17.98
CA SER A 194 -15.17 -18.82 19.02
C SER A 194 -16.50 -18.37 19.62
N LEU A 195 -16.91 -17.12 19.37
CA LEU A 195 -18.17 -16.59 19.88
C LEU A 195 -19.36 -16.90 18.96
N ASP A 196 -19.12 -17.33 17.72
CA ASP A 196 -20.14 -17.75 16.74
C ASP A 196 -21.34 -16.76 16.68
N GLY A 197 -21.05 -15.47 16.51
CA GLY A 197 -22.07 -14.42 16.48
C GLY A 197 -22.61 -13.98 17.86
N LEU A 198 -22.07 -14.48 18.95
CA LEU A 198 -22.31 -13.96 20.28
C LEU A 198 -21.40 -12.76 20.57
N ARG A 199 -21.80 -11.97 21.55
CA ARG A 199 -21.04 -10.81 22.01
C ARG A 199 -20.61 -11.01 23.46
N MET A 200 -19.33 -10.89 23.73
CA MET A 200 -18.80 -10.92 25.09
C MET A 200 -18.70 -9.50 25.64
N HIS A 201 -19.31 -9.26 26.78
CA HIS A 201 -19.14 -8.03 27.54
C HIS A 201 -17.91 -8.13 28.42
N TYR A 202 -17.13 -7.08 28.49
CA TYR A 202 -16.02 -6.96 29.44
C TYR A 202 -15.90 -5.54 29.98
N VAL A 203 -15.29 -5.43 31.13
CA VAL A 203 -14.93 -4.17 31.79
C VAL A 203 -13.41 -4.16 31.90
N ASP A 204 -12.80 -3.09 31.39
CA ASP A 204 -11.39 -2.83 31.55
C ASP A 204 -11.23 -1.70 32.56
N SER A 205 -10.61 -2.01 33.71
CA SER A 205 -10.37 -1.06 34.78
C SER A 205 -8.92 -1.18 35.25
N GLY A 206 -8.08 -0.36 34.69
CA GLY A 206 -6.66 -0.32 35.08
C GLY A 206 -5.90 0.76 34.31
N PRO A 207 -4.69 1.12 34.78
CA PRO A 207 -3.84 2.05 34.05
C PRO A 207 -3.35 1.40 32.75
N GLU A 208 -3.36 2.15 31.65
CA GLU A 208 -2.96 1.70 30.29
C GLU A 208 -1.52 1.15 30.20
N GLU A 209 -0.69 1.44 31.20
CA GLU A 209 0.72 1.05 31.22
C GLU A 209 0.97 -0.34 31.83
N ASN A 210 -0.03 -1.02 32.36
CA ASN A 210 0.14 -2.34 32.98
C ASN A 210 0.41 -3.43 31.92
N LYS A 211 1.50 -4.16 32.13
CA LYS A 211 1.90 -5.31 31.29
C LYS A 211 1.15 -6.62 31.63
N SER A 212 0.27 -6.61 32.62
CA SER A 212 -0.46 -7.78 33.09
C SER A 212 -1.93 -7.41 33.35
N ALA A 213 -2.84 -8.23 32.86
CA ALA A 213 -4.27 -8.09 33.08
C ALA A 213 -4.83 -9.35 33.78
N TRP A 214 -5.81 -9.17 34.67
CA TRP A 214 -6.57 -10.24 35.28
C TRP A 214 -7.88 -10.41 34.51
N LEU A 215 -8.14 -11.61 34.03
CA LEU A 215 -9.41 -11.95 33.41
C LEU A 215 -10.31 -12.65 34.42
N CYS A 216 -11.41 -12.00 34.81
CA CYS A 216 -12.44 -12.61 35.64
C CYS A 216 -13.55 -13.17 34.72
N LEU A 217 -13.76 -14.48 34.73
CA LEU A 217 -14.84 -15.16 34.04
C LEU A 217 -15.98 -15.47 35.04
N HIS A 218 -17.20 -15.11 34.69
CA HIS A 218 -18.40 -15.45 35.42
C HIS A 218 -19.23 -16.46 34.66
#